data_de94d3a19658472f945acd05e6d7be22
#
_entry.id   de94d3a19658472f945acd05e6d7be22
#
_cell.length_a   1.000
_cell.length_b   1.000
_cell.length_c   1.000
_cell.angle_alpha   90.00
_cell.angle_beta   90.00
_cell.angle_gamma   90.00
#
_symmetry.space_group_name_H-M   'P 1'
#
loop_
_entity.id
_entity.type
_entity.pdbx_description
1 polymer ?
#
loop_
_entity_poly.entity_id
_entity_poly.type
_entity_poly.pdbx_seq_one_letter_code
_entity_poly.pdbx_strand_id
1 'polypeptide(L)'
;CQLPLAEGQRFLEMHESDKARLVQAYRANGMSGKPERLQRRYDHGRRCFAIEEGERIVAWFWALHGVPRYMDEFAWQIPLNETQVWLRDAFVVPERRGRRLLLAMMGAGVTVESTPMEYFSDVSVSNRPSLRAHAAMGFSRFATVHSLRFGGSRWWRSLPPEGLPAPAQLRPDQKHLRMSADEIAWHHAQIA
;
A
#
# COMPACT_ATOMS: atom_id res chain seq x y z
N CYS A 1 19.09 0.61 8.38
CA CYS A 1 19.18 0.53 9.85
C CYS A 1 17.91 -0.11 10.36
N GLN A 2 17.99 -1.34 10.83
CA GLN A 2 16.85 -2.05 11.42
C GLN A 2 16.67 -1.56 12.86
N LEU A 3 15.48 -1.06 13.18
CA LEU A 3 15.12 -0.80 14.56
C LEU A 3 14.53 -2.09 15.15
N PRO A 4 15.00 -2.51 16.32
CA PRO A 4 14.40 -3.64 17.02
C PRO A 4 12.97 -3.28 17.44
N LEU A 5 12.11 -4.28 17.50
CA LEU A 5 10.81 -4.15 18.15
C LEU A 5 11.00 -3.94 19.65
N ALA A 6 10.09 -3.19 20.26
CA ALA A 6 10.09 -3.03 21.71
C ALA A 6 9.66 -4.34 22.40
N GLU A 7 10.00 -4.46 23.69
CA GLU A 7 9.55 -5.58 24.51
C GLU A 7 8.02 -5.71 24.47
N GLY A 8 7.53 -6.92 24.33
CA GLY A 8 6.10 -7.22 24.20
C GLY A 8 5.51 -6.99 22.81
N GLN A 9 6.31 -6.50 21.83
CA GLN A 9 5.89 -6.36 20.46
C GLN A 9 6.32 -7.56 19.62
N ARG A 10 5.45 -8.02 18.74
CA ARG A 10 5.72 -9.08 17.76
C ARG A 10 5.36 -8.62 16.35
N PHE A 11 6.25 -8.89 15.41
CA PHE A 11 5.96 -8.75 13.98
C PHE A 11 5.43 -10.08 13.46
N LEU A 12 4.36 -10.03 12.69
CA LEU A 12 3.75 -11.24 12.14
C LEU A 12 3.13 -10.95 10.76
N GLU A 13 3.09 -11.96 9.93
CA GLU A 13 2.27 -11.99 8.74
C GLU A 13 0.85 -12.41 9.15
N MET A 14 -0.13 -11.60 8.76
CA MET A 14 -1.54 -11.86 9.00
C MET A 14 -2.08 -12.67 7.84
N HIS A 15 -2.53 -13.88 8.12
CA HIS A 15 -3.15 -14.77 7.14
C HIS A 15 -4.67 -14.53 7.05
N GLU A 16 -5.31 -15.18 6.09
CA GLU A 16 -6.76 -15.09 5.93
C GLU A 16 -7.51 -15.54 7.19
N SER A 17 -6.99 -16.51 7.92
CA SER A 17 -7.52 -16.95 9.22
C SER A 17 -7.57 -15.84 10.27
N ASP A 18 -6.69 -14.83 10.17
CA ASP A 18 -6.62 -13.68 11.08
C ASP A 18 -7.54 -12.52 10.65
N LYS A 19 -8.29 -12.68 9.58
CA LYS A 19 -9.16 -11.63 9.00
C LYS A 19 -10.08 -10.98 10.03
N ALA A 20 -10.64 -11.76 10.95
CA ALA A 20 -11.52 -11.24 11.99
C ALA A 20 -10.80 -10.22 12.91
N ARG A 21 -9.55 -10.49 13.25
CA ARG A 21 -8.69 -9.60 14.06
C ARG A 21 -8.37 -8.30 13.31
N LEU A 22 -8.06 -8.39 12.01
CA LEU A 22 -7.86 -7.20 11.16
C LEU A 22 -9.14 -6.37 11.04
N VAL A 23 -10.30 -7.00 10.83
CA VAL A 23 -11.61 -6.32 10.82
C VAL A 23 -11.80 -5.51 12.11
N GLN A 24 -11.52 -6.13 13.25
CA GLN A 24 -11.63 -5.47 14.56
C GLN A 24 -10.65 -4.28 14.66
N ALA A 25 -9.39 -4.46 14.26
CA ALA A 25 -8.38 -3.40 14.28
C ALA A 25 -8.79 -2.21 13.38
N TYR A 26 -9.30 -2.47 12.18
CA TYR A 26 -9.81 -1.42 11.28
C TYR A 26 -10.96 -0.65 11.91
N ARG A 27 -11.98 -1.34 12.44
CA ARG A 27 -13.16 -0.72 13.07
C ARG A 27 -12.79 0.08 14.30
N ALA A 28 -11.92 -0.43 15.16
CA ALA A 28 -11.44 0.26 16.34
C ALA A 28 -10.71 1.59 16.03
N ASN A 29 -10.24 1.76 14.78
CA ASN A 29 -9.56 2.96 14.32
C ASN A 29 -10.40 3.79 13.33
N GLY A 30 -11.71 3.60 13.29
CA GLY A 30 -12.63 4.39 12.46
C GLY A 30 -12.53 4.11 10.96
N MET A 31 -11.89 3.00 10.58
CA MET A 31 -11.75 2.60 9.19
C MET A 31 -12.82 1.58 8.77
N SER A 32 -13.05 1.47 7.47
CA SER A 32 -13.98 0.47 6.94
C SER A 32 -13.41 -0.95 7.12
N GLY A 33 -13.81 -1.61 8.19
CA GLY A 33 -13.52 -3.03 8.44
C GLY A 33 -14.59 -3.93 7.81
N LYS A 34 -14.77 -3.84 6.49
CA LYS A 34 -15.67 -4.75 5.75
C LYS A 34 -14.94 -6.06 5.49
N PRO A 35 -15.43 -7.21 6.01
CA PRO A 35 -14.76 -8.51 5.84
C PRO A 35 -14.54 -8.88 4.39
N GLU A 36 -15.52 -8.56 3.51
CA GLU A 36 -15.47 -8.88 2.08
C GLU A 36 -14.34 -8.11 1.38
N ARG A 37 -14.05 -6.89 1.85
CA ARG A 37 -12.95 -6.08 1.31
C ARG A 37 -11.60 -6.66 1.68
N LEU A 38 -11.43 -7.14 2.89
CA LEU A 38 -10.20 -7.78 3.34
C LEU A 38 -10.03 -9.14 2.67
N GLN A 39 -11.14 -9.90 2.49
CA GLN A 39 -11.12 -11.16 1.77
C GLN A 39 -10.59 -10.96 0.35
N ARG A 40 -11.15 -10.03 -0.40
CA ARG A 40 -10.68 -9.74 -1.77
C ARG A 40 -9.20 -9.38 -1.85
N ARG A 41 -8.63 -8.78 -0.80
CA ARG A 41 -7.18 -8.51 -0.76
C ARG A 41 -6.38 -9.81 -0.72
N TYR A 42 -6.79 -10.77 0.09
CA TYR A 42 -6.16 -12.09 0.15
C TYR A 42 -6.36 -12.87 -1.16
N ASP A 43 -7.57 -12.85 -1.71
CA ASP A 43 -7.90 -13.50 -2.99
C ASP A 43 -7.02 -12.98 -4.16
N HIS A 44 -6.57 -11.73 -4.08
CA HIS A 44 -5.66 -11.11 -5.04
C HIS A 44 -4.17 -11.23 -4.67
N GLY A 45 -3.82 -12.17 -3.80
CA GLY A 45 -2.43 -12.47 -3.43
C GLY A 45 -1.72 -11.36 -2.63
N ARG A 46 -2.47 -10.45 -2.00
CA ARG A 46 -1.87 -9.42 -1.16
C ARG A 46 -1.54 -9.98 0.21
N ARG A 47 -0.35 -9.70 0.68
CA ARG A 47 0.12 -10.08 2.01
C ARG A 47 -0.11 -8.93 3.00
N CYS A 48 -0.52 -9.24 4.21
CA CYS A 48 -0.68 -8.27 5.29
C CYS A 48 0.33 -8.54 6.38
N PHE A 49 1.05 -7.52 6.81
CA PHE A 49 1.98 -7.61 7.94
C PHE A 49 1.53 -6.68 9.05
N ALA A 50 1.74 -7.09 10.29
CA ALA A 50 1.31 -6.33 11.45
C ALA A 50 2.34 -6.35 12.57
N ILE A 51 2.27 -5.34 13.44
CA ILE A 51 2.84 -5.39 14.78
C ILE A 51 1.72 -5.60 15.78
N GLU A 52 1.87 -6.60 16.61
CA GLU A 52 1.01 -6.91 17.71
C GLU A 52 1.70 -6.54 19.04
N GLU A 53 0.94 -5.98 19.97
CA GLU A 53 1.36 -5.66 21.31
C GLU A 53 0.33 -6.29 22.29
N GLY A 54 0.74 -7.35 22.98
CA GLY A 54 -0.22 -8.25 23.61
C GLY A 54 -1.10 -8.95 22.57
N GLU A 55 -2.41 -8.80 22.68
CA GLU A 55 -3.38 -9.33 21.70
C GLU A 55 -3.86 -8.26 20.70
N ARG A 56 -3.35 -7.03 20.81
CA ARG A 56 -3.81 -5.89 20.03
C ARG A 56 -2.92 -5.62 18.84
N ILE A 57 -3.49 -5.51 17.65
CA ILE A 57 -2.79 -5.03 16.46
C ILE A 57 -2.62 -3.51 16.59
N VAL A 58 -1.37 -3.04 16.60
CA VAL A 58 -1.02 -1.62 16.78
C VAL A 58 -0.47 -0.95 15.52
N ALA A 59 -0.05 -1.74 14.54
CA ALA A 59 0.35 -1.26 13.22
C ALA A 59 0.16 -2.34 12.18
N TRP A 60 -0.05 -1.96 10.92
CA TRP A 60 -0.10 -2.90 9.79
C TRP A 60 0.21 -2.19 8.47
N PHE A 61 0.57 -2.98 7.47
CA PHE A 61 0.62 -2.59 6.06
C PHE A 61 0.27 -3.77 5.17
N TRP A 62 -0.09 -3.44 3.93
CA TRP A 62 -0.30 -4.43 2.88
C TRP A 62 0.85 -4.38 1.88
N ALA A 63 1.27 -5.53 1.39
CA ALA A 63 2.32 -5.70 0.40
C ALA A 63 1.78 -6.47 -0.82
N LEU A 64 2.11 -5.99 -2.00
CA LEU A 64 1.85 -6.63 -3.27
C LEU A 64 3.19 -7.19 -3.78
N HIS A 65 3.31 -8.50 -3.85
CA HIS A 65 4.49 -9.20 -4.35
C HIS A 65 4.18 -9.81 -5.71
N GLY A 66 4.88 -9.39 -6.76
CA GLY A 66 4.71 -9.95 -8.09
C GLY A 66 3.31 -9.79 -8.70
N VAL A 67 2.40 -9.10 -8.01
CA VAL A 67 1.07 -8.78 -8.52
C VAL A 67 1.00 -7.32 -8.91
N PRO A 68 0.34 -6.96 -10.02
CA PRO A 68 0.32 -5.59 -10.49
C PRO A 68 -0.28 -4.62 -9.46
N ARG A 69 0.37 -3.46 -9.29
CA ARG A 69 -0.20 -2.33 -8.54
C ARG A 69 -1.15 -1.56 -9.45
N TYR A 70 -2.40 -1.56 -9.10
CA TYR A 70 -3.39 -0.72 -9.76
C TYR A 70 -3.58 0.60 -9.00
N MET A 71 -3.39 1.72 -9.72
CA MET A 71 -3.61 3.08 -9.23
C MET A 71 -4.91 3.63 -9.82
N ASP A 72 -5.96 3.60 -9.03
CA ASP A 72 -7.31 3.99 -9.45
C ASP A 72 -7.43 5.46 -9.82
N GLU A 73 -6.65 6.32 -9.18
CA GLU A 73 -6.65 7.75 -9.47
C GLU A 73 -6.21 8.04 -10.91
N PHE A 74 -5.45 7.13 -11.51
CA PHE A 74 -4.86 7.29 -12.84
C PHE A 74 -5.31 6.22 -13.84
N ALA A 75 -6.05 5.20 -13.38
CA ALA A 75 -6.34 3.98 -14.12
C ALA A 75 -5.05 3.33 -14.69
N TRP A 76 -4.01 3.32 -13.89
CA TRP A 76 -2.73 2.73 -14.23
C TRP A 76 -2.56 1.38 -13.60
N GLN A 77 -2.03 0.45 -14.37
CA GLN A 77 -1.55 -0.82 -13.89
C GLN A 77 -0.02 -0.82 -13.98
N ILE A 78 0.65 -0.88 -12.84
CA ILE A 78 2.10 -0.96 -12.75
C ILE A 78 2.44 -2.43 -12.59
N PRO A 79 3.07 -3.07 -13.58
CA PRO A 79 3.51 -4.44 -13.43
C PRO A 79 4.62 -4.51 -12.38
N LEU A 80 4.61 -5.54 -11.56
CA LEU A 80 5.68 -5.86 -10.62
C LEU A 80 6.27 -7.20 -10.99
N ASN A 81 7.59 -7.31 -10.98
CA ASN A 81 8.28 -8.58 -11.10
C ASN A 81 8.43 -9.25 -9.72
N GLU A 82 8.96 -10.47 -9.68
CA GLU A 82 9.09 -11.28 -8.47
C GLU A 82 9.98 -10.68 -7.38
N THR A 83 10.87 -9.73 -7.73
CA THR A 83 11.75 -9.03 -6.79
C THR A 83 11.22 -7.65 -6.39
N GLN A 84 10.02 -7.29 -6.83
CA GLN A 84 9.42 -6.00 -6.57
C GLN A 84 8.20 -6.11 -5.65
N VAL A 85 8.15 -5.24 -4.67
CA VAL A 85 7.08 -5.17 -3.66
C VAL A 85 6.50 -3.77 -3.63
N TRP A 86 5.19 -3.66 -3.73
CA TRP A 86 4.50 -2.40 -3.52
C TRP A 86 3.78 -2.38 -2.18
N LEU A 87 4.15 -1.42 -1.35
CA LEU A 87 3.58 -1.21 -0.02
C LEU A 87 2.40 -0.26 -0.09
N ARG A 88 1.33 -0.59 0.62
CA ARG A 88 0.16 0.29 0.71
C ARG A 88 -0.59 0.14 2.03
N ASP A 89 -1.44 1.11 2.28
CA ASP A 89 -2.35 1.13 3.43
C ASP A 89 -1.62 0.91 4.77
N ALA A 90 -0.39 1.45 4.86
CA ALA A 90 0.37 1.43 6.10
C ALA A 90 -0.31 2.30 7.16
N PHE A 91 -0.56 1.72 8.31
CA PHE A 91 -1.23 2.39 9.42
C PHE A 91 -0.54 2.10 10.75
N VAL A 92 -0.48 3.13 11.58
CA VAL A 92 -0.07 3.02 12.99
C VAL A 92 -1.17 3.65 13.83
N VAL A 93 -1.65 2.94 14.84
CA VAL A 93 -2.69 3.45 15.74
C VAL A 93 -2.26 4.79 16.36
N PRO A 94 -3.16 5.75 16.55
CA PRO A 94 -2.81 7.10 16.95
C PRO A 94 -1.91 7.17 18.17
N GLU A 95 -2.18 6.40 19.20
CA GLU A 95 -1.47 6.37 20.47
C GLU A 95 -0.07 5.75 20.40
N ARG A 96 0.29 5.14 19.28
CA ARG A 96 1.62 4.56 19.02
C ARG A 96 2.42 5.33 17.96
N ARG A 97 1.87 6.40 17.42
CA ARG A 97 2.59 7.29 16.49
C ARG A 97 3.78 7.98 17.15
N GLY A 98 4.74 8.41 16.34
CA GLY A 98 5.97 9.04 16.85
C GLY A 98 7.01 8.07 17.44
N ARG A 99 6.68 6.78 17.58
CA ARG A 99 7.56 5.73 18.15
C ARG A 99 8.32 4.92 17.10
N ARG A 100 8.40 5.41 15.88
CA ARG A 100 9.10 4.77 14.74
C ARG A 100 8.60 3.34 14.42
N LEU A 101 7.37 2.98 14.81
CA LEU A 101 6.82 1.64 14.57
C LEU A 101 6.79 1.27 13.09
N LEU A 102 6.49 2.22 12.20
CA LEU A 102 6.50 1.95 10.77
C LEU A 102 7.91 1.57 10.30
N LEU A 103 8.95 2.23 10.80
CA LEU A 103 10.34 1.91 10.48
C LEU A 103 10.74 0.52 11.03
N ALA A 104 10.36 0.20 12.26
CA ALA A 104 10.61 -1.12 12.85
C ALA A 104 9.88 -2.23 12.08
N MET A 105 8.62 -2.00 11.70
CA MET A 105 7.80 -2.93 10.94
C MET A 105 8.37 -3.19 9.54
N MET A 106 8.86 -2.14 8.85
CA MET A 106 9.52 -2.28 7.56
C MET A 106 10.85 -3.03 7.69
N GLY A 107 11.65 -2.70 8.70
CA GLY A 107 12.90 -3.43 8.99
C GLY A 107 12.64 -4.92 9.22
N ALA A 108 11.62 -5.28 10.01
CA ALA A 108 11.23 -6.66 10.22
C ALA A 108 10.71 -7.33 8.92
N GLY A 109 9.92 -6.61 8.13
CA GLY A 109 9.39 -7.11 6.85
C GLY A 109 10.48 -7.45 5.83
N VAL A 110 11.53 -6.62 5.75
CA VAL A 110 12.68 -6.88 4.87
C VAL A 110 13.42 -8.16 5.25
N THR A 111 13.45 -8.52 6.54
CA THR A 111 14.15 -9.73 6.99
C THR A 111 13.40 -11.03 6.74
N VAL A 112 12.11 -10.95 6.45
CA VAL A 112 11.30 -12.14 6.11
C VAL A 112 11.57 -12.62 4.69
N GLU A 113 12.01 -11.73 3.81
CA GLU A 113 12.29 -12.07 2.43
C GLU A 113 13.67 -12.74 2.31
N SER A 114 13.71 -13.87 1.60
CA SER A 114 14.95 -14.65 1.38
C SER A 114 15.86 -14.05 0.30
N THR A 115 15.34 -13.16 -0.51
CA THR A 115 16.05 -12.48 -1.60
C THR A 115 15.96 -10.95 -1.43
N PRO A 116 16.97 -10.20 -1.91
CA PRO A 116 16.87 -8.75 -1.94
C PRO A 116 15.65 -8.28 -2.74
N MET A 117 14.79 -7.46 -2.13
CA MET A 117 13.58 -6.94 -2.74
C MET A 117 13.69 -5.43 -2.95
N GLU A 118 13.10 -4.96 -4.04
CA GLU A 118 12.94 -3.54 -4.33
C GLU A 118 11.55 -3.08 -3.88
N TYR A 119 11.52 -2.10 -2.97
CA TYR A 119 10.27 -1.66 -2.33
C TYR A 119 9.78 -0.33 -2.90
N PHE A 120 8.52 -0.29 -3.29
CA PHE A 120 7.82 0.89 -3.77
C PHE A 120 6.67 1.27 -2.83
N SER A 121 6.29 2.54 -2.84
CA SER A 121 5.10 3.03 -2.15
C SER A 121 4.59 4.31 -2.80
N ASP A 122 3.30 4.55 -2.73
CA ASP A 122 2.68 5.79 -3.16
C ASP A 122 2.19 6.59 -1.94
N VAL A 123 2.51 7.87 -1.93
CA VAL A 123 2.15 8.76 -0.82
C VAL A 123 1.62 10.08 -1.37
N SER A 124 0.46 10.52 -0.89
CA SER A 124 -0.05 11.84 -1.23
C SER A 124 0.96 12.94 -0.84
N VAL A 125 1.19 13.90 -1.75
CA VAL A 125 2.10 15.04 -1.50
C VAL A 125 1.65 15.91 -0.32
N SER A 126 0.38 15.88 0.05
CA SER A 126 -0.17 16.55 1.22
C SER A 126 0.06 15.79 2.53
N ASN A 127 0.36 14.48 2.46
CA ASN A 127 0.61 13.66 3.66
C ASN A 127 2.07 13.77 4.13
N ARG A 128 2.42 14.97 4.62
CA ARG A 128 3.77 15.27 5.10
C ARG A 128 4.29 14.31 6.19
N PRO A 129 3.49 13.84 7.16
CA PRO A 129 3.95 12.85 8.13
C PRO A 129 4.41 11.54 7.47
N SER A 130 3.63 11.02 6.51
CA SER A 130 3.98 9.81 5.77
C SER A 130 5.23 10.00 4.91
N LEU A 131 5.36 11.13 4.21
CA LEU A 131 6.56 11.45 3.43
C LEU A 131 7.83 11.46 4.30
N ARG A 132 7.77 12.06 5.50
CA ARG A 132 8.89 12.03 6.45
C ARG A 132 9.21 10.61 6.94
N ALA A 133 8.19 9.81 7.21
CA ALA A 133 8.37 8.42 7.61
C ALA A 133 9.04 7.59 6.50
N HIS A 134 8.61 7.74 5.25
CA HIS A 134 9.23 7.06 4.11
C HIS A 134 10.69 7.50 3.90
N ALA A 135 10.99 8.79 3.98
CA ALA A 135 12.37 9.28 3.92
C ALA A 135 13.24 8.69 5.04
N ALA A 136 12.71 8.57 6.27
CA ALA A 136 13.42 7.97 7.40
C ALA A 136 13.65 6.45 7.20
N MET A 137 12.83 5.77 6.40
CA MET A 137 13.01 4.37 6.00
C MET A 137 14.00 4.19 4.84
N GLY A 138 14.49 5.29 4.26
CA GLY A 138 15.42 5.24 3.13
C GLY A 138 14.75 5.31 1.75
N PHE A 139 13.44 5.52 1.69
CA PHE A 139 12.78 5.73 0.40
C PHE A 139 13.20 7.05 -0.23
N SER A 140 13.58 7.00 -1.48
CA SER A 140 13.78 8.17 -2.33
C SER A 140 12.54 8.40 -3.20
N ARG A 141 12.19 9.67 -3.40
CA ARG A 141 11.10 10.02 -4.32
C ARG A 141 11.63 9.94 -5.76
N PHE A 142 11.00 9.10 -6.57
CA PHE A 142 11.38 8.93 -7.95
C PHE A 142 10.39 9.56 -8.95
N ALA A 143 9.11 9.74 -8.58
CA ALA A 143 8.13 10.38 -9.44
C ALA A 143 7.13 11.21 -8.64
N THR A 144 6.47 12.14 -9.31
CA THR A 144 5.29 12.83 -8.81
C THR A 144 4.22 12.81 -9.90
N VAL A 145 3.05 12.30 -9.57
CA VAL A 145 1.92 12.25 -10.48
C VAL A 145 0.87 13.26 -10.04
N HIS A 146 0.45 14.09 -10.97
CA HIS A 146 -0.62 15.06 -10.76
C HIS A 146 -1.85 14.61 -11.53
N SER A 147 -3.02 14.63 -10.88
CA SER A 147 -4.29 14.41 -11.58
C SER A 147 -5.26 15.52 -11.30
N LEU A 148 -6.07 15.82 -12.30
CA LEU A 148 -7.19 16.73 -12.20
C LEU A 148 -8.45 15.98 -12.63
N ARG A 149 -9.49 16.05 -11.81
CA ARG A 149 -10.80 15.47 -12.13
C ARG A 149 -11.83 16.57 -12.30
N PHE A 150 -12.49 16.59 -13.45
CA PHE A 150 -13.53 17.55 -13.74
C PHE A 150 -14.63 16.91 -14.62
N GLY A 151 -15.89 17.02 -14.21
CA GLY A 151 -17.05 16.60 -15.01
C GLY A 151 -17.01 15.13 -15.49
N GLY A 152 -16.49 14.20 -14.70
CA GLY A 152 -16.35 12.78 -15.08
C GLY A 152 -15.13 12.47 -15.96
N SER A 153 -14.39 13.49 -16.37
CA SER A 153 -13.11 13.35 -17.07
C SER A 153 -11.94 13.47 -16.10
N ARG A 154 -10.86 12.75 -16.37
CA ARG A 154 -9.64 12.80 -15.57
C ARG A 154 -8.46 13.11 -16.49
N TRP A 155 -7.66 14.09 -16.07
CA TRP A 155 -6.37 14.41 -16.69
C TRP A 155 -5.26 14.11 -15.71
N TRP A 156 -4.14 13.68 -16.21
CA TRP A 156 -2.98 13.42 -15.38
C TRP A 156 -1.68 13.79 -16.11
N ARG A 157 -0.68 14.10 -15.32
CA ARG A 157 0.69 14.31 -15.78
C ARG A 157 1.64 13.58 -14.84
N SER A 158 2.48 12.73 -15.39
CA SER A 158 3.58 12.10 -14.69
C SER A 158 4.89 12.54 -15.31
N LEU A 159 5.91 12.64 -14.48
CA LEU A 159 7.30 12.69 -14.89
C LEU A 159 7.93 11.40 -14.37
N PRO A 160 7.79 10.27 -15.09
CA PRO A 160 8.45 9.04 -14.68
C PRO A 160 9.95 9.22 -14.84
N PRO A 161 10.76 8.84 -13.86
CA PRO A 161 12.19 8.68 -14.05
C PRO A 161 12.46 7.47 -14.90
N GLU A 162 13.63 7.46 -15.51
CA GLU A 162 14.17 6.27 -16.16
C GLU A 162 14.31 5.13 -15.14
N GLY A 163 13.91 3.92 -15.52
CA GLY A 163 14.12 2.70 -14.71
C GLY A 163 12.93 2.16 -13.94
N LEU A 164 11.77 2.84 -13.97
CA LEU A 164 10.55 2.23 -13.46
C LEU A 164 9.86 1.36 -14.51
N PRO A 165 9.18 0.28 -14.08
CA PRO A 165 8.24 -0.37 -14.95
C PRO A 165 7.25 0.69 -15.43
N ALA A 166 7.28 0.98 -16.74
CA ALA A 166 6.37 1.96 -17.31
C ALA A 166 4.94 1.55 -16.97
N PRO A 167 4.15 2.43 -16.32
CA PRO A 167 2.78 2.09 -16.01
C PRO A 167 2.06 1.76 -17.32
N ALA A 168 1.55 0.54 -17.43
CA ALA A 168 0.68 0.18 -18.52
C ALA A 168 -0.63 0.92 -18.30
N GLN A 169 -0.92 1.87 -19.17
CA GLN A 169 -2.25 2.47 -19.21
C GLN A 169 -3.23 1.45 -19.74
N LEU A 170 -4.39 1.35 -19.12
CA LEU A 170 -5.49 0.57 -19.68
C LEU A 170 -5.94 1.13 -21.06
N ARG A 171 -5.62 2.40 -21.35
CA ARG A 171 -5.82 3.06 -22.65
C ARG A 171 -4.65 4.00 -22.93
N PRO A 172 -3.55 3.51 -23.50
CA PRO A 172 -2.30 4.27 -23.67
C PRO A 172 -2.43 5.49 -24.59
N ASP A 173 -3.45 5.54 -25.43
CA ASP A 173 -3.72 6.60 -26.41
C ASP A 173 -4.58 7.76 -25.86
N GLN A 174 -5.11 7.64 -24.63
CA GLN A 174 -6.01 8.65 -24.07
C GLN A 174 -5.33 9.47 -22.97
N LYS A 175 -5.15 10.76 -23.25
CA LYS A 175 -4.81 11.78 -22.22
C LYS A 175 -5.98 12.06 -21.27
N HIS A 176 -7.18 11.57 -21.59
CA HIS A 176 -8.41 11.79 -20.85
C HIS A 176 -9.05 10.44 -20.55
N LEU A 177 -9.26 10.13 -19.28
CA LEU A 177 -9.99 8.95 -18.88
C LEU A 177 -11.44 9.31 -18.56
N ARG A 178 -12.32 8.98 -19.49
CA ARG A 178 -13.73 8.80 -19.19
C ARG A 178 -13.92 7.33 -18.91
N MET A 179 -14.05 6.96 -17.65
CA MET A 179 -14.26 5.57 -17.26
C MET A 179 -15.64 5.10 -17.70
N SER A 180 -15.70 3.99 -18.43
CA SER A 180 -16.95 3.28 -18.71
C SER A 180 -17.49 2.63 -17.42
N ALA A 181 -18.76 2.23 -17.42
CA ALA A 181 -19.34 1.52 -16.28
C ALA A 181 -18.59 0.21 -15.96
N ASP A 182 -18.12 -0.50 -16.97
CA ASP A 182 -17.38 -1.75 -16.84
C ASP A 182 -15.96 -1.49 -16.25
N GLU A 183 -15.31 -0.42 -16.67
CA GLU A 183 -14.04 0.01 -16.07
C GLU A 183 -14.20 0.41 -14.61
N ILE A 184 -15.31 1.07 -14.26
CA ILE A 184 -15.64 1.40 -12.88
C ILE A 184 -15.91 0.14 -12.08
N ALA A 185 -16.65 -0.83 -12.61
CA ALA A 185 -16.94 -2.10 -11.96
C ALA A 185 -15.65 -2.92 -11.75
N TRP A 186 -14.80 -3.02 -12.78
CA TRP A 186 -13.51 -3.67 -12.68
C TRP A 186 -12.59 -2.98 -11.66
N HIS A 187 -12.57 -1.67 -11.67
CA HIS A 187 -11.87 -0.83 -10.75
C HIS A 187 -12.32 -1.07 -9.29
N HIS A 188 -13.64 -1.10 -9.05
CA HIS A 188 -14.18 -1.41 -7.72
C HIS A 188 -13.80 -2.82 -7.27
N ALA A 189 -13.69 -3.78 -8.16
CA ALA A 189 -13.21 -5.12 -7.86
C ALA A 189 -11.73 -5.14 -7.45
N GLN A 190 -10.90 -4.26 -8.00
CA GLN A 190 -9.45 -4.17 -7.67
C GLN A 190 -9.15 -3.41 -6.37
N ILE A 191 -9.99 -2.42 -6.01
CA ILE A 191 -9.79 -1.58 -4.81
C ILE A 191 -10.57 -2.07 -3.61
N ALA A 192 -11.49 -2.95 -3.84
CA ALA A 192 -12.35 -3.45 -2.78
C ALA A 192 -11.60 -4.18 -1.67
#